data_e767c2089d896e010782804e134a038b
#
_entry.id   e767c2089d896e010782804e134a038b
#
_cell.length_a   1.000
_cell.length_b   1.000
_cell.length_c   1.000
_cell.angle_alpha   90.00
_cell.angle_beta   90.00
_cell.angle_gamma   90.00
#
_symmetry.space_group_name_H-M   'P 1'
#
loop_
_entity.id
_entity.type
_entity.pdbx_description
1 polymer ?
#
loop_
_entity_poly.entity_id
_entity_poly.type
_entity_poly.pdbx_seq_one_letter_code
_entity_poly.pdbx_strand_id
1 'polypeptide(L)'
;SGYDAIMMYGRGLFLDETQVAELERVAAKGVPVFTNALRHFNFIVNHNITPEQQETLQMYFQNACRQNYRNALRYLRHISTPHRLGDRSFENPIELPNNLFYHQEYGQYFKTPQELTEYLKQKQLYHEGGRNLAFISGISFPVEGTRAHVDTLISRLTQAGFNIYPITGSGKGREDLIRTLHPDGLIYLPMGRLGNDSLINWLHQENIPLFMPFPLVQPREEWLNPNVPVSGGTLTARVVVPEIDGGMA
;
A
#
# COMPACT_ATOMS: atom_id res chain seq x y z
N SER A 1 -20.22 -23.36 -17.01
CA SER A 1 -19.29 -22.85 -16.02
C SER A 1 -20.05 -22.52 -14.75
N GLY A 2 -19.51 -22.83 -13.58
CA GLY A 2 -20.14 -22.53 -12.30
C GLY A 2 -19.76 -21.19 -11.71
N TYR A 3 -19.22 -20.26 -12.51
CA TYR A 3 -18.78 -18.94 -12.02
C TYR A 3 -19.85 -17.89 -12.29
N ASP A 4 -20.18 -17.11 -11.25
CA ASP A 4 -21.11 -15.98 -11.33
C ASP A 4 -20.41 -14.68 -11.77
N ALA A 5 -19.10 -14.54 -11.50
CA ALA A 5 -18.24 -13.45 -11.95
C ALA A 5 -16.78 -13.90 -12.00
N ILE A 6 -15.96 -13.21 -12.75
CA ILE A 6 -14.51 -13.38 -12.77
C ILE A 6 -13.88 -12.07 -12.35
N MET A 7 -12.99 -12.15 -11.37
CA MET A 7 -12.16 -11.02 -10.96
C MET A 7 -10.69 -11.38 -11.10
N MET A 8 -9.96 -10.57 -11.86
CA MET A 8 -8.52 -10.71 -12.01
C MET A 8 -7.81 -9.58 -11.27
N TYR A 9 -6.91 -9.94 -10.38
CA TYR A 9 -6.18 -9.00 -9.54
C TYR A 9 -4.68 -9.29 -9.59
N GLY A 10 -3.87 -8.25 -9.80
CA GLY A 10 -2.42 -8.40 -9.79
C GLY A 10 -1.66 -7.18 -10.30
N ARG A 11 -0.33 -7.22 -10.16
CA ARG A 11 0.55 -6.16 -10.69
C ARG A 11 0.71 -6.25 -12.21
N GLY A 12 0.66 -7.45 -12.77
CA GLY A 12 0.68 -7.72 -14.19
C GLY A 12 -0.10 -9.01 -14.47
N LEU A 13 -0.89 -8.98 -15.50
CA LEU A 13 -1.65 -10.13 -15.98
C LEU A 13 -1.15 -10.48 -17.38
N PHE A 14 -0.72 -11.71 -17.52
CA PHE A 14 -0.30 -12.27 -18.79
C PHE A 14 -1.19 -13.49 -19.05
N LEU A 15 -2.00 -13.40 -20.08
CA LEU A 15 -2.83 -14.50 -20.54
C LEU A 15 -2.31 -14.96 -21.90
N ASP A 16 -2.18 -16.26 -22.08
CA ASP A 16 -1.93 -16.84 -23.38
C ASP A 16 -3.21 -16.83 -24.24
N GLU A 17 -3.06 -17.14 -25.52
CA GLU A 17 -4.18 -17.14 -26.46
C GLU A 17 -5.32 -18.08 -26.06
N THR A 18 -4.99 -19.24 -25.47
CA THR A 18 -5.97 -20.22 -24.99
C THR A 18 -6.77 -19.66 -23.81
N GLN A 19 -6.07 -19.01 -22.87
CA GLN A 19 -6.69 -18.38 -21.71
C GLN A 19 -7.58 -17.20 -22.09
N VAL A 20 -7.16 -16.39 -23.06
CA VAL A 20 -7.97 -15.29 -23.62
C VAL A 20 -9.23 -15.85 -24.29
N ALA A 21 -9.11 -16.86 -25.14
CA ALA A 21 -10.26 -17.48 -25.80
C ALA A 21 -11.25 -18.10 -24.79
N GLU A 22 -10.76 -18.71 -23.73
CA GLU A 22 -11.63 -19.25 -22.67
C GLU A 22 -12.33 -18.13 -21.88
N LEU A 23 -11.63 -17.01 -21.61
CA LEU A 23 -12.22 -15.84 -20.97
C LEU A 23 -13.36 -15.26 -21.82
N GLU A 24 -13.12 -15.08 -23.11
CA GLU A 24 -14.11 -14.61 -24.07
C GLU A 24 -15.31 -15.56 -24.17
N ARG A 25 -15.06 -16.87 -24.19
CA ARG A 25 -16.09 -17.90 -24.17
C ARG A 25 -16.98 -17.84 -22.94
N VAL A 26 -16.41 -17.54 -21.77
CA VAL A 26 -17.15 -17.37 -20.51
C VAL A 26 -17.90 -16.04 -20.51
N ALA A 27 -17.26 -14.97 -20.96
CA ALA A 27 -17.87 -13.64 -21.08
C ALA A 27 -19.06 -13.65 -22.04
N ALA A 28 -19.00 -14.40 -23.16
CA ALA A 28 -20.10 -14.56 -24.13
C ALA A 28 -21.37 -15.18 -23.50
N LYS A 29 -21.26 -15.82 -22.32
CA LYS A 29 -22.40 -16.32 -21.55
C LYS A 29 -23.00 -15.30 -20.58
N GLY A 30 -22.57 -14.03 -20.68
CA GLY A 30 -23.04 -12.95 -19.83
C GLY A 30 -22.36 -12.87 -18.46
N VAL A 31 -21.28 -13.64 -18.24
CA VAL A 31 -20.53 -13.59 -16.97
C VAL A 31 -19.73 -12.28 -16.90
N PRO A 32 -19.90 -11.45 -15.84
CA PRO A 32 -19.10 -10.26 -15.65
C PRO A 32 -17.64 -10.60 -15.43
N VAL A 33 -16.74 -9.85 -16.09
CA VAL A 33 -15.30 -9.95 -15.90
C VAL A 33 -14.78 -8.58 -15.51
N PHE A 34 -14.11 -8.51 -14.38
CA PHE A 34 -13.48 -7.29 -13.87
C PHE A 34 -11.99 -7.51 -13.66
N THR A 35 -11.19 -6.56 -14.12
CA THR A 35 -9.75 -6.57 -13.92
C THR A 35 -9.28 -5.37 -13.13
N ASN A 36 -8.57 -5.64 -12.04
CA ASN A 36 -7.82 -4.66 -11.27
C ASN A 36 -6.33 -5.02 -11.30
N ALA A 37 -5.66 -4.66 -12.38
CA ALA A 37 -4.24 -4.87 -12.58
C ALA A 37 -3.55 -3.57 -12.95
N LEU A 38 -2.32 -3.38 -12.45
CA LEU A 38 -1.50 -2.21 -12.80
C LEU A 38 -1.05 -2.25 -14.26
N ARG A 39 -0.88 -3.45 -14.81
CA ARG A 39 -0.52 -3.68 -16.20
C ARG A 39 -1.27 -4.88 -16.73
N HIS A 40 -1.82 -4.76 -17.92
CA HIS A 40 -2.40 -5.85 -18.65
C HIS A 40 -1.98 -5.70 -20.12
N PHE A 41 -1.73 -6.81 -20.77
CA PHE A 41 -1.16 -6.86 -22.11
C PHE A 41 -2.04 -7.70 -23.02
N ASN A 42 -2.30 -7.18 -24.21
CA ASN A 42 -2.87 -7.89 -25.35
C ASN A 42 -4.32 -8.41 -25.22
N PHE A 43 -5.13 -7.96 -24.25
CA PHE A 43 -6.51 -8.37 -24.14
C PHE A 43 -7.42 -7.30 -23.53
N ILE A 44 -8.69 -7.34 -23.88
CA ILE A 44 -9.73 -6.52 -23.25
C ILE A 44 -10.10 -7.18 -21.95
N VAL A 45 -10.08 -6.41 -20.87
CA VAL A 45 -10.05 -6.92 -19.51
C VAL A 45 -11.35 -6.77 -18.74
N ASN A 46 -12.33 -6.05 -19.28
CA ASN A 46 -13.64 -5.90 -18.66
C ASN A 46 -14.71 -6.34 -19.66
N HIS A 47 -15.58 -7.26 -19.23
CA HIS A 47 -16.71 -7.75 -20.03
C HIS A 47 -17.97 -7.73 -19.15
N ASN A 48 -19.11 -7.42 -19.78
CA ASN A 48 -20.42 -7.43 -19.14
C ASN A 48 -20.50 -6.57 -17.86
N ILE A 49 -19.76 -5.48 -17.85
CA ILE A 49 -19.70 -4.47 -16.79
C ILE A 49 -19.85 -3.11 -17.44
N THR A 50 -20.75 -2.26 -16.92
CA THR A 50 -20.88 -0.89 -17.42
C THR A 50 -19.71 -0.01 -16.95
N PRO A 51 -19.44 1.13 -17.63
CA PRO A 51 -18.42 2.06 -17.16
C PRO A 51 -18.61 2.50 -15.70
N GLU A 52 -19.84 2.76 -15.26
CA GLU A 52 -20.16 3.17 -13.89
C GLU A 52 -19.88 2.02 -12.90
N GLN A 53 -20.18 0.80 -13.27
CA GLN A 53 -19.87 -0.39 -12.47
C GLN A 53 -18.36 -0.61 -12.33
N GLN A 54 -17.64 -0.38 -13.43
CA GLN A 54 -16.17 -0.46 -13.46
C GLN A 54 -15.57 0.60 -12.53
N GLU A 55 -16.03 1.84 -12.62
CA GLU A 55 -15.57 2.94 -11.76
C GLU A 55 -15.82 2.64 -10.28
N THR A 56 -17.02 2.18 -9.94
CA THR A 56 -17.36 1.79 -8.56
C THR A 56 -16.44 0.68 -8.05
N LEU A 57 -16.19 -0.36 -8.85
CA LEU A 57 -15.27 -1.43 -8.50
C LEU A 57 -13.84 -0.90 -8.32
N GLN A 58 -13.37 -0.03 -9.21
CA GLN A 58 -12.05 0.60 -9.08
C GLN A 58 -11.92 1.41 -7.80
N MET A 59 -12.94 2.18 -7.40
CA MET A 59 -12.93 2.95 -6.15
C MET A 59 -12.76 2.06 -4.93
N TYR A 60 -13.42 0.90 -4.85
CA TYR A 60 -13.21 -0.05 -3.76
C TYR A 60 -11.76 -0.53 -3.67
N PHE A 61 -11.10 -0.79 -4.81
CA PHE A 61 -9.73 -1.30 -4.83
C PHE A 61 -8.68 -0.20 -4.67
N GLN A 62 -8.95 1.01 -5.14
CA GLN A 62 -8.09 2.17 -4.92
C GLN A 62 -8.03 2.57 -3.44
N ASN A 63 -9.13 2.39 -2.73
CA ASN A 63 -9.26 2.62 -1.29
C ASN A 63 -9.25 1.29 -0.53
N ALA A 64 -8.22 0.48 -0.75
CA ALA A 64 -8.12 -0.90 -0.30
C ALA A 64 -8.14 -1.05 1.22
N CYS A 65 -9.31 -1.35 1.78
CA CYS A 65 -9.51 -1.71 3.18
C CYS A 65 -10.45 -2.93 3.27
N ARG A 66 -10.53 -3.55 4.45
CA ARG A 66 -11.34 -4.74 4.66
C ARG A 66 -12.82 -4.52 4.30
N GLN A 67 -13.36 -3.34 4.63
CA GLN A 67 -14.75 -2.99 4.33
C GLN A 67 -14.97 -2.83 2.83
N ASN A 68 -14.09 -2.10 2.14
CA ASN A 68 -14.17 -1.92 0.70
C ASN A 68 -14.01 -3.25 -0.06
N TYR A 69 -13.08 -4.12 0.32
CA TYR A 69 -12.97 -5.45 -0.29
C TYR A 69 -14.24 -6.29 -0.09
N ARG A 70 -14.82 -6.26 1.09
CA ARG A 70 -16.10 -6.95 1.36
C ARG A 70 -17.21 -6.40 0.47
N ASN A 71 -17.32 -5.08 0.37
CA ASN A 71 -18.35 -4.42 -0.44
C ASN A 71 -18.10 -4.60 -1.93
N ALA A 72 -16.86 -4.64 -2.41
CA ALA A 72 -16.52 -4.98 -3.79
C ALA A 72 -17.05 -6.37 -4.18
N LEU A 73 -16.84 -7.37 -3.32
CA LEU A 73 -17.34 -8.73 -3.57
C LEU A 73 -18.89 -8.79 -3.52
N ARG A 74 -19.53 -8.05 -2.63
CA ARG A 74 -20.99 -7.93 -2.57
C ARG A 74 -21.54 -7.22 -3.80
N TYR A 75 -20.86 -6.16 -4.24
CA TYR A 75 -21.22 -5.41 -5.44
C TYR A 75 -21.06 -6.28 -6.71
N LEU A 76 -19.96 -7.02 -6.85
CA LEU A 76 -19.78 -8.00 -7.91
C LEU A 76 -20.93 -9.03 -7.92
N ARG A 77 -21.31 -9.54 -6.77
CA ARG A 77 -22.46 -10.44 -6.66
C ARG A 77 -23.78 -9.77 -7.04
N HIS A 78 -23.96 -8.50 -6.70
CA HIS A 78 -25.14 -7.71 -7.06
C HIS A 78 -25.30 -7.60 -8.58
N ILE A 79 -24.22 -7.28 -9.30
CA ILE A 79 -24.24 -7.11 -10.75
C ILE A 79 -24.27 -8.45 -11.51
N SER A 80 -23.71 -9.53 -10.95
CA SER A 80 -23.59 -10.82 -11.64
C SER A 80 -24.83 -11.69 -11.50
N THR A 81 -25.54 -11.62 -10.38
CA THR A 81 -26.70 -12.49 -10.10
C THR A 81 -27.90 -11.70 -9.59
N PRO A 82 -28.46 -10.78 -10.40
CA PRO A 82 -29.54 -9.89 -9.95
C PRO A 82 -30.83 -10.63 -9.53
N HIS A 83 -30.98 -11.90 -9.93
CA HIS A 83 -32.19 -12.68 -9.66
C HIS A 83 -32.06 -13.70 -8.51
N ARG A 84 -30.86 -13.87 -7.91
CA ARG A 84 -30.69 -14.79 -6.78
C ARG A 84 -31.16 -14.17 -5.46
N LEU A 85 -31.89 -14.96 -4.67
CA LEU A 85 -32.32 -14.57 -3.32
C LEU A 85 -31.11 -14.52 -2.37
N GLY A 86 -31.13 -13.59 -1.43
CA GLY A 86 -30.15 -13.43 -0.38
C GLY A 86 -29.74 -11.98 -0.15
N ASP A 87 -29.05 -11.70 0.94
CA ASP A 87 -28.53 -10.37 1.26
C ASP A 87 -27.51 -9.93 0.21
N ARG A 88 -27.82 -8.85 -0.46
CA ARG A 88 -27.02 -8.22 -1.52
C ARG A 88 -26.67 -6.79 -1.20
N SER A 89 -26.91 -6.40 0.03
CA SER A 89 -26.57 -5.06 0.49
C SER A 89 -25.07 -4.84 0.36
N PHE A 90 -24.72 -3.74 -0.22
CA PHE A 90 -23.36 -3.21 -0.27
C PHE A 90 -23.44 -1.73 0.10
N GLU A 91 -22.38 -1.23 0.65
CA GLU A 91 -22.21 0.19 0.92
C GLU A 91 -21.34 0.80 -0.16
N ASN A 92 -21.49 2.09 -0.42
CA ASN A 92 -20.62 2.80 -1.35
C ASN A 92 -19.14 2.69 -0.92
N PRO A 93 -18.19 2.81 -1.86
CA PRO A 93 -16.77 2.83 -1.52
C PRO A 93 -16.47 3.92 -0.50
N ILE A 94 -15.75 3.56 0.55
CA ILE A 94 -15.23 4.51 1.52
C ILE A 94 -13.94 5.07 0.94
N GLU A 95 -13.85 6.39 0.82
CA GLU A 95 -12.59 7.07 0.53
C GLU A 95 -11.72 7.09 1.78
N LEU A 96 -10.50 6.56 1.64
CA LEU A 96 -9.55 6.53 2.74
C LEU A 96 -8.62 7.75 2.68
N PRO A 97 -8.29 8.32 3.83
CA PRO A 97 -7.40 9.48 3.86
C PRO A 97 -6.01 9.11 3.32
N ASN A 98 -5.48 9.99 2.50
CA ASN A 98 -4.20 9.83 1.84
C ASN A 98 -3.34 11.08 2.03
N ASN A 99 -2.02 10.94 1.97
CA ASN A 99 -1.08 12.04 2.20
C ASN A 99 -1.32 12.76 3.52
N LEU A 100 -1.26 12.00 4.60
CA LEU A 100 -1.47 12.45 5.98
C LEU A 100 -0.45 11.81 6.92
N PHE A 101 -0.23 12.44 8.06
CA PHE A 101 0.36 11.77 9.21
C PHE A 101 -0.70 10.90 9.89
N TYR A 102 -0.28 9.86 10.58
CA TYR A 102 -1.22 8.99 11.29
C TYR A 102 -0.60 8.41 12.57
N HIS A 103 -1.47 7.97 13.48
CA HIS A 103 -1.08 7.13 14.61
C HIS A 103 -1.76 5.76 14.48
N GLN A 104 -0.96 4.72 14.33
CA GLN A 104 -1.46 3.39 13.99
C GLN A 104 -2.35 2.79 15.07
N GLU A 105 -1.92 2.87 16.32
CA GLU A 105 -2.60 2.23 17.44
C GLU A 105 -4.04 2.72 17.62
N TYR A 106 -4.26 4.03 17.38
CA TYR A 106 -5.55 4.68 17.61
C TYR A 106 -6.32 5.02 16.34
N GLY A 107 -5.79 4.69 15.17
CA GLY A 107 -6.46 4.95 13.89
C GLY A 107 -6.72 6.43 13.62
N GLN A 108 -5.85 7.32 14.09
CA GLN A 108 -5.97 8.76 13.95
C GLN A 108 -5.15 9.27 12.76
N TYR A 109 -5.69 10.28 12.08
CA TYR A 109 -5.05 10.94 10.96
C TYR A 109 -4.91 12.44 11.21
N PHE A 110 -3.80 13.03 10.76
CA PHE A 110 -3.43 14.42 11.01
C PHE A 110 -2.93 15.06 9.72
N LYS A 111 -3.31 16.31 9.49
CA LYS A 111 -2.88 17.06 8.29
C LYS A 111 -1.49 17.67 8.43
N THR A 112 -1.10 17.98 9.65
CA THR A 112 0.17 18.66 9.95
C THR A 112 0.98 17.89 10.99
N PRO A 113 2.32 18.03 10.99
CA PRO A 113 3.15 17.43 12.02
C PRO A 113 2.85 17.98 13.42
N GLN A 114 2.39 19.24 13.51
CA GLN A 114 2.03 19.87 14.78
C GLN A 114 0.82 19.18 15.42
N GLU A 115 -0.24 18.89 14.62
CA GLU A 115 -1.41 18.15 15.12
C GLU A 115 -1.02 16.77 15.67
N LEU A 116 -0.14 16.03 14.98
CA LEU A 116 0.36 14.76 15.48
C LEU A 116 1.21 14.94 16.75
N THR A 117 2.08 15.97 16.79
CA THR A 117 2.89 16.27 17.97
C THR A 117 2.02 16.52 19.19
N GLU A 118 0.99 17.36 19.07
CA GLU A 118 0.04 17.65 20.17
C GLU A 118 -0.67 16.37 20.62
N TYR A 119 -1.09 15.53 19.67
CA TYR A 119 -1.69 14.25 19.99
C TYR A 119 -0.72 13.31 20.74
N LEU A 120 0.54 13.21 20.28
CA LEU A 120 1.56 12.41 20.96
C LEU A 120 1.84 12.93 22.39
N LYS A 121 1.85 14.27 22.59
CA LYS A 121 1.98 14.88 23.92
C LYS A 121 0.80 14.53 24.83
N GLN A 122 -0.43 14.62 24.32
CA GLN A 122 -1.64 14.23 25.08
C GLN A 122 -1.61 12.75 25.50
N LYS A 123 -1.04 11.89 24.64
CA LYS A 123 -0.89 10.45 24.90
C LYS A 123 0.35 10.09 25.70
N GLN A 124 1.18 11.05 26.10
CA GLN A 124 2.45 10.85 26.79
C GLN A 124 3.45 9.96 26.01
N LEU A 125 3.38 10.05 24.66
CA LEU A 125 4.24 9.33 23.74
C LEU A 125 5.31 10.22 23.10
N TYR A 126 5.27 11.53 23.36
CA TYR A 126 6.23 12.50 22.84
C TYR A 126 7.42 12.64 23.77
N HIS A 127 8.62 12.59 23.21
CA HIS A 127 9.88 12.78 23.94
C HIS A 127 10.41 14.19 23.68
N GLU A 128 10.39 15.05 24.71
CA GLU A 128 10.98 16.39 24.62
C GLU A 128 12.50 16.26 24.37
N GLY A 129 12.97 16.92 23.32
CA GLY A 129 14.37 16.80 22.85
C GLY A 129 14.71 15.50 22.12
N GLY A 130 13.74 14.59 21.96
CA GLY A 130 13.88 13.41 21.11
C GLY A 130 13.94 13.78 19.62
N ARG A 131 14.67 13.01 18.82
CA ARG A 131 14.73 13.20 17.36
C ARG A 131 13.43 12.81 16.68
N ASN A 132 13.02 13.60 15.69
CA ASN A 132 11.83 13.39 14.90
C ASN A 132 12.17 12.53 13.68
N LEU A 133 11.56 11.37 13.54
CA LEU A 133 11.79 10.48 12.41
C LEU A 133 10.51 10.38 11.57
N ALA A 134 10.63 10.71 10.27
CA ALA A 134 9.61 10.37 9.30
C ALA A 134 9.62 8.85 9.05
N PHE A 135 8.43 8.24 8.99
CA PHE A 135 8.31 6.79 8.84
C PHE A 135 7.32 6.42 7.74
N ILE A 136 7.79 5.69 6.73
CA ILE A 136 6.99 5.25 5.60
C ILE A 136 6.97 3.72 5.56
N SER A 137 5.83 3.13 5.93
CA SER A 137 5.69 1.69 6.05
C SER A 137 5.47 0.98 4.72
N GLY A 138 4.98 1.68 3.70
CA GLY A 138 4.50 1.08 2.45
C GLY A 138 3.15 0.40 2.56
N ILE A 139 2.50 0.44 3.71
CA ILE A 139 1.13 -0.02 3.90
C ILE A 139 0.21 1.13 3.48
N SER A 140 -0.61 0.89 2.46
CA SER A 140 -1.45 1.94 1.87
C SER A 140 -2.47 2.50 2.87
N PHE A 141 -3.03 1.62 3.71
CA PHE A 141 -4.00 1.99 4.74
C PHE A 141 -3.63 1.33 6.06
N PRO A 142 -2.74 1.94 6.83
CA PRO A 142 -2.11 1.31 7.99
C PRO A 142 -3.08 0.97 9.13
N VAL A 143 -4.28 1.56 9.12
CA VAL A 143 -5.29 1.29 10.16
C VAL A 143 -6.02 -0.04 9.95
N GLU A 144 -6.02 -0.58 8.72
CA GLU A 144 -6.89 -1.68 8.30
C GLU A 144 -6.16 -3.01 8.04
N GLY A 145 -4.84 -2.99 7.96
CA GLY A 145 -4.06 -4.14 7.50
C GLY A 145 -3.38 -4.96 8.61
N THR A 146 -2.83 -6.09 8.24
CA THR A 146 -1.89 -6.86 9.07
C THR A 146 -0.56 -6.12 9.11
N ARG A 147 -0.24 -5.50 10.24
CA ARG A 147 0.89 -4.58 10.38
C ARG A 147 1.67 -4.75 11.69
N ALA A 148 1.49 -5.87 12.37
CA ALA A 148 2.10 -6.10 13.68
C ALA A 148 3.63 -5.85 13.70
N HIS A 149 4.32 -6.14 12.59
CA HIS A 149 5.75 -5.87 12.46
C HIS A 149 6.06 -4.37 12.42
N VAL A 150 5.23 -3.57 11.72
CA VAL A 150 5.37 -2.11 11.64
C VAL A 150 5.04 -1.46 12.99
N ASP A 151 3.93 -1.87 13.62
CA ASP A 151 3.52 -1.39 14.95
C ASP A 151 4.60 -1.68 16.00
N THR A 152 5.20 -2.89 15.94
CA THR A 152 6.30 -3.27 16.82
C THR A 152 7.52 -2.39 16.61
N LEU A 153 7.88 -2.10 15.35
CA LEU A 153 9.03 -1.25 15.04
C LEU A 153 8.82 0.19 15.55
N ILE A 154 7.66 0.78 15.25
CA ILE A 154 7.31 2.12 15.74
C ILE A 154 7.35 2.16 17.28
N SER A 155 6.73 1.19 17.94
CA SER A 155 6.73 1.11 19.42
C SER A 155 8.14 1.03 20.00
N ARG A 156 9.02 0.20 19.42
CA ARG A 156 10.42 0.08 19.88
C ARG A 156 11.22 1.35 19.65
N LEU A 157 11.04 2.04 18.53
CA LEU A 157 11.70 3.32 18.25
C LEU A 157 11.20 4.40 19.24
N THR A 158 9.90 4.44 19.50
CA THR A 158 9.33 5.35 20.51
C THR A 158 9.92 5.07 21.90
N GLN A 159 9.98 3.79 22.32
CA GLN A 159 10.62 3.40 23.59
C GLN A 159 12.11 3.76 23.66
N ALA A 160 12.79 3.82 22.51
CA ALA A 160 14.19 4.27 22.43
C ALA A 160 14.35 5.79 22.44
N GLY A 161 13.26 6.56 22.59
CA GLY A 161 13.30 8.02 22.76
C GLY A 161 13.14 8.81 21.45
N PHE A 162 12.72 8.16 20.35
CA PHE A 162 12.43 8.85 19.11
C PHE A 162 10.97 9.27 19.02
N ASN A 163 10.70 10.42 18.39
CA ASN A 163 9.38 10.84 17.99
C ASN A 163 9.11 10.34 16.56
N ILE A 164 8.17 9.43 16.40
CA ILE A 164 7.89 8.82 15.11
C ILE A 164 6.70 9.49 14.44
N TYR A 165 6.89 9.91 13.19
CA TYR A 165 5.88 10.53 12.33
C TYR A 165 5.55 9.62 11.15
N PRO A 166 4.62 8.69 11.32
CA PRO A 166 4.20 7.83 10.23
C PRO A 166 3.42 8.63 9.19
N ILE A 167 3.75 8.40 7.89
CA ILE A 167 3.18 9.12 6.76
C ILE A 167 2.51 8.14 5.80
N THR A 168 1.27 8.42 5.40
CA THR A 168 0.57 7.71 4.33
C THR A 168 0.80 8.40 2.99
N GLY A 169 0.44 7.71 1.91
CA GLY A 169 0.39 8.31 0.59
C GLY A 169 1.60 8.07 -0.29
N SER A 170 1.62 8.79 -1.40
CA SER A 170 2.65 8.65 -2.44
C SER A 170 2.83 9.94 -3.23
N GLY A 171 3.87 9.97 -4.06
CA GLY A 171 4.15 11.10 -4.94
C GLY A 171 4.33 12.42 -4.20
N LYS A 172 3.95 13.51 -4.85
CA LYS A 172 4.21 14.87 -4.37
C LYS A 172 3.59 15.13 -2.97
N GLY A 173 2.38 14.66 -2.70
CA GLY A 173 1.74 14.91 -1.41
C GLY A 173 2.54 14.33 -0.24
N ARG A 174 3.09 13.11 -0.39
CA ARG A 174 4.00 12.53 0.60
C ARG A 174 5.30 13.32 0.74
N GLU A 175 5.88 13.75 -0.38
CA GLU A 175 7.10 14.57 -0.38
C GLU A 175 6.90 15.90 0.36
N ASP A 176 5.76 16.56 0.13
CA ASP A 176 5.42 17.81 0.81
C ASP A 176 5.29 17.62 2.33
N LEU A 177 4.73 16.49 2.79
CA LEU A 177 4.67 16.16 4.22
C LEU A 177 6.06 15.92 4.83
N ILE A 178 6.94 15.23 4.12
CA ILE A 178 8.33 15.01 4.56
C ILE A 178 9.05 16.35 4.72
N ARG A 179 8.93 17.24 3.71
CA ARG A 179 9.53 18.56 3.76
C ARG A 179 8.94 19.44 4.87
N THR A 180 7.62 19.40 5.08
CA THR A 180 6.95 20.15 6.13
C THR A 180 7.36 19.69 7.52
N LEU A 181 7.57 18.39 7.72
CA LEU A 181 8.05 17.83 8.97
C LEU A 181 9.50 18.23 9.25
N HIS A 182 10.35 18.29 8.21
CA HIS A 182 11.81 18.48 8.31
C HIS A 182 12.43 17.54 9.35
N PRO A 183 12.40 16.22 9.11
CA PRO A 183 12.77 15.22 10.13
C PRO A 183 14.29 15.17 10.33
N ASP A 184 14.72 14.69 11.50
CA ASP A 184 16.11 14.36 11.80
C ASP A 184 16.59 13.08 11.09
N GLY A 185 15.69 12.31 10.51
CA GLY A 185 15.95 11.10 9.74
C GLY A 185 14.67 10.53 9.15
N LEU A 186 14.82 9.70 8.12
CA LEU A 186 13.71 9.08 7.43
C LEU A 186 13.90 7.56 7.34
N ILE A 187 12.87 6.82 7.72
CA ILE A 187 12.80 5.36 7.60
C ILE A 187 11.82 5.00 6.48
N TYR A 188 12.29 4.28 5.48
CA TYR A 188 11.53 3.89 4.30
C TYR A 188 11.54 2.38 4.09
N LEU A 189 10.41 1.73 4.34
CA LEU A 189 10.27 0.26 4.23
C LEU A 189 9.82 -0.24 2.84
N PRO A 190 9.15 0.54 1.97
CA PRO A 190 8.69 0.04 0.69
C PRO A 190 9.83 -0.42 -0.23
N MET A 191 9.49 -1.25 -1.21
CA MET A 191 10.42 -1.57 -2.30
C MET A 191 10.55 -0.40 -3.28
N GLY A 192 11.75 -0.20 -3.81
CA GLY A 192 12.03 0.81 -4.82
C GLY A 192 12.36 2.18 -4.24
N ARG A 193 12.37 3.18 -5.09
CA ARG A 193 12.78 4.54 -4.74
C ARG A 193 11.78 5.24 -3.82
N LEU A 194 12.30 6.03 -2.89
CA LEU A 194 11.51 6.86 -1.98
C LEU A 194 10.68 7.91 -2.75
N GLY A 195 11.28 8.54 -3.72
CA GLY A 195 10.68 9.64 -4.47
C GLY A 195 11.46 9.96 -5.74
N ASN A 196 11.32 11.17 -6.22
CA ASN A 196 12.09 11.69 -7.35
C ASN A 196 13.45 12.24 -6.90
N ASP A 197 14.30 12.60 -7.88
CA ASP A 197 15.63 13.14 -7.60
C ASP A 197 15.60 14.47 -6.83
N SER A 198 14.51 15.25 -6.96
CA SER A 198 14.35 16.49 -6.18
C SER A 198 14.23 16.25 -4.68
N LEU A 199 13.50 15.19 -4.28
CA LEU A 199 13.40 14.82 -2.87
C LEU A 199 14.75 14.28 -2.35
N ILE A 200 15.39 13.40 -3.10
CA ILE A 200 16.68 12.81 -2.71
C ILE A 200 17.74 13.90 -2.57
N ASN A 201 17.86 14.80 -3.55
CA ASN A 201 18.78 15.92 -3.49
C ASN A 201 18.51 16.84 -2.28
N TRP A 202 17.25 17.08 -1.95
CA TRP A 202 16.89 17.86 -0.79
C TRP A 202 17.30 17.17 0.52
N LEU A 203 17.07 15.87 0.67
CA LEU A 203 17.53 15.12 1.84
C LEU A 203 19.05 15.21 2.02
N HIS A 204 19.81 15.13 0.92
CA HIS A 204 21.27 15.30 0.94
C HIS A 204 21.67 16.73 1.35
N GLN A 205 21.01 17.75 0.80
CA GLN A 205 21.31 19.17 1.11
C GLN A 205 21.04 19.49 2.57
N GLU A 206 19.94 18.95 3.13
CA GLU A 206 19.56 19.14 4.54
C GLU A 206 20.28 18.17 5.49
N ASN A 207 21.15 17.30 4.92
CA ASN A 207 21.88 16.27 5.68
C ASN A 207 20.95 15.35 6.51
N ILE A 208 19.79 14.99 5.93
CA ILE A 208 18.81 14.10 6.55
C ILE A 208 19.11 12.65 6.15
N PRO A 209 19.49 11.78 7.10
CA PRO A 209 19.80 10.39 6.79
C PRO A 209 18.56 9.61 6.37
N LEU A 210 18.73 8.80 5.31
CA LEU A 210 17.69 7.89 4.80
C LEU A 210 18.04 6.45 5.15
N PHE A 211 17.21 5.83 6.00
CA PHE A 211 17.30 4.43 6.38
C PHE A 211 16.33 3.59 5.55
N MET A 212 16.84 2.63 4.81
CA MET A 212 16.07 1.71 3.98
C MET A 212 16.31 0.25 4.43
N PRO A 213 15.78 -0.15 5.60
CA PRO A 213 16.00 -1.49 6.13
C PRO A 213 15.61 -2.57 5.12
N PHE A 214 16.38 -3.64 5.08
CA PHE A 214 16.14 -4.77 4.19
C PHE A 214 15.02 -5.68 4.75
N PRO A 215 13.74 -5.49 4.36
CA PRO A 215 12.69 -6.38 4.80
C PRO A 215 12.76 -7.69 4.01
N LEU A 216 12.98 -8.77 4.74
CA LEU A 216 12.98 -10.10 4.19
C LEU A 216 11.55 -10.56 3.92
N VAL A 217 11.32 -11.13 2.75
CA VAL A 217 10.07 -11.80 2.38
C VAL A 217 10.16 -13.31 2.55
N GLN A 218 11.37 -13.83 2.79
CA GLN A 218 11.64 -15.24 3.03
C GLN A 218 11.44 -15.57 4.52
N PRO A 219 10.99 -16.79 4.87
CA PRO A 219 11.04 -17.30 6.23
C PRO A 219 12.45 -17.21 6.81
N ARG A 220 12.55 -16.98 8.11
CA ARG A 220 13.85 -16.85 8.79
C ARG A 220 14.76 -18.05 8.59
N GLU A 221 14.18 -19.25 8.58
CA GLU A 221 14.90 -20.52 8.39
C GLU A 221 15.54 -20.61 7.01
N GLU A 222 14.83 -20.14 5.98
CA GLU A 222 15.39 -20.07 4.62
C GLU A 222 16.49 -19.01 4.52
N TRP A 223 16.29 -17.85 5.12
CA TRP A 223 17.30 -16.78 5.16
C TRP A 223 18.59 -17.22 5.84
N LEU A 224 18.49 -17.99 6.93
CA LEU A 224 19.67 -18.49 7.66
C LEU A 224 20.33 -19.68 6.96
N ASN A 225 19.74 -20.24 5.92
CA ASN A 225 20.31 -21.34 5.17
C ASN A 225 21.32 -20.82 4.12
N PRO A 226 22.64 -21.08 4.26
CA PRO A 226 23.64 -20.54 3.35
C PRO A 226 23.54 -21.11 1.92
N ASN A 227 22.74 -22.16 1.71
CA ASN A 227 22.51 -22.77 0.40
C ASN A 227 21.31 -22.18 -0.34
N VAL A 228 20.55 -21.27 0.27
CA VAL A 228 19.42 -20.58 -0.37
C VAL A 228 19.84 -19.16 -0.75
N PRO A 229 20.11 -18.90 -2.03
CA PRO A 229 20.53 -17.56 -2.45
C PRO A 229 19.38 -16.57 -2.38
N VAL A 230 19.72 -15.33 -2.07
CA VAL A 230 18.78 -14.20 -2.23
C VAL A 230 18.55 -13.98 -3.73
N SER A 231 17.30 -13.87 -4.15
CA SER A 231 17.00 -13.68 -5.58
C SER A 231 17.57 -12.36 -6.11
N GLY A 232 17.97 -12.33 -7.38
CA GLY A 232 18.47 -11.13 -8.04
C GLY A 232 17.48 -9.97 -7.99
N GLY A 233 16.19 -10.24 -8.11
CA GLY A 233 15.13 -9.23 -7.98
C GLY A 233 15.06 -8.63 -6.56
N THR A 234 15.23 -9.45 -5.53
CA THR A 234 15.29 -8.99 -4.13
C THR A 234 16.54 -8.14 -3.90
N LEU A 235 17.70 -8.57 -4.37
CA LEU A 235 18.94 -7.78 -4.28
C LEU A 235 18.80 -6.43 -4.97
N THR A 236 18.29 -6.41 -6.20
CA THR A 236 18.09 -5.15 -6.94
C THR A 236 17.15 -4.21 -6.18
N ALA A 237 16.00 -4.68 -5.72
CA ALA A 237 14.99 -3.84 -5.10
C ALA A 237 15.35 -3.38 -3.66
N ARG A 238 16.23 -4.11 -2.97
CA ARG A 238 16.52 -3.90 -1.55
C ARG A 238 17.92 -3.41 -1.25
N VAL A 239 18.84 -3.59 -2.18
CA VAL A 239 20.24 -3.15 -2.03
C VAL A 239 20.57 -2.11 -3.10
N VAL A 240 20.54 -2.52 -4.38
CA VAL A 240 21.00 -1.67 -5.47
C VAL A 240 20.20 -0.37 -5.59
N VAL A 241 18.87 -0.45 -5.53
CA VAL A 241 18.01 0.75 -5.63
C VAL A 241 18.17 1.68 -4.42
N PRO A 242 18.19 1.22 -3.16
CA PRO A 242 18.53 2.06 -2.02
C PRO A 242 19.90 2.74 -2.12
N GLU A 243 20.93 2.00 -2.53
CA GLU A 243 22.29 2.55 -2.71
C GLU A 243 22.33 3.68 -3.75
N ILE A 244 21.60 3.57 -4.86
CA ILE A 244 21.48 4.62 -5.87
C ILE A 244 20.88 5.91 -5.27
N ASP A 245 19.94 5.78 -4.33
CA ASP A 245 19.31 6.91 -3.65
C ASP A 245 20.13 7.38 -2.41
N GLY A 246 21.30 6.79 -2.16
CA GLY A 246 22.11 7.08 -0.98
C GLY A 246 21.49 6.62 0.33
N GLY A 247 20.57 5.64 0.26
CA GLY A 247 19.97 5.04 1.43
C GLY A 247 20.94 4.09 2.14
N MET A 248 20.89 4.10 3.47
CA MET A 248 21.58 3.12 4.30
C MET A 248 20.67 1.94 4.54
N ALA A 249 21.15 0.72 4.22
CA ALA A 249 20.45 -0.53 4.45
C ALA A 249 20.59 -1.00 5.91
#